data_889c30b24e85203592bf0fb0a8d1f503
#
_entry.id   889c30b24e85203592bf0fb0a8d1f503
#
_cell.length_a   1.000
_cell.length_b   1.000
_cell.length_c   1.000
_cell.angle_alpha   90.00
_cell.angle_beta   90.00
_cell.angle_gamma   90.00
#
_symmetry.space_group_name_H-M   'P 1'
#
loop_
_entity.id
_entity.type
_entity.pdbx_description
1 polymer ?
#
loop_
_entity_poly.entity_id
_entity_poly.type
_entity_poly.pdbx_seq_one_letter_code
_entity_poly.pdbx_strand_id
1 'polypeptide(L)'
;AGDDFYLVNSSFQYFPGVPLFHSKDLINWEQIGHCLTRPSQLPLHDAGPWGGIYAPTIRYNSGTFYMITTNVSDKGNFLVHTTDPRGEWSEPVWLKQGGIDPSLYFEDGKCYLVSNPGVGIYL
;
A
#
# COMPACT_ATOMS: atom_id res chain seq x y z
N ALA A 1 1.87 14.99 -2.82
CA ALA A 1 1.78 15.38 -4.22
C ALA A 1 1.46 16.87 -4.28
N GLY A 2 2.41 17.71 -4.75
CA GLY A 2 2.29 19.16 -4.61
C GLY A 2 2.17 19.55 -3.14
N ASP A 3 1.13 20.34 -2.82
CA ASP A 3 0.84 20.78 -1.45
C ASP A 3 -0.11 19.80 -0.70
N ASP A 4 -0.29 18.61 -1.24
CA ASP A 4 -1.13 17.58 -0.64
C ASP A 4 -0.29 16.47 -0.01
N PHE A 5 -0.62 16.12 1.23
CA PHE A 5 0.01 15.03 1.98
C PHE A 5 -0.96 13.87 2.13
N TYR A 6 -0.45 12.66 1.96
CA TYR A 6 -1.22 11.43 2.06
C TYR A 6 -0.56 10.48 3.05
N LEU A 7 -1.38 9.77 3.82
CA LEU A 7 -0.93 8.80 4.82
C LEU A 7 -1.77 7.53 4.71
N VAL A 8 -1.12 6.39 4.85
CA VAL A 8 -1.73 5.07 4.85
C VAL A 8 -1.28 4.27 6.06
N ASN A 9 -2.15 3.37 6.56
CA ASN A 9 -1.87 2.54 7.72
C ASN A 9 -2.12 1.05 7.44
N SER A 10 -1.45 0.19 8.21
CA SER A 10 -1.77 -1.24 8.30
C SER A 10 -3.23 -1.44 8.67
N SER A 11 -3.86 -2.47 8.14
CA SER A 11 -5.25 -2.82 8.46
C SER A 11 -5.41 -4.27 8.92
N PHE A 12 -4.34 -5.06 8.94
CA PHE A 12 -4.34 -6.46 9.38
C PHE A 12 -5.47 -7.27 8.73
N GLN A 13 -6.29 -7.95 9.55
CA GLN A 13 -7.43 -8.77 9.12
C GLN A 13 -8.72 -7.97 8.85
N TYR A 14 -8.70 -6.64 9.00
CA TYR A 14 -9.91 -5.82 8.86
C TYR A 14 -10.18 -5.41 7.41
N PHE A 15 -11.46 -5.37 7.05
CA PHE A 15 -11.97 -4.93 5.76
C PHE A 15 -12.93 -3.74 5.93
N PRO A 16 -12.88 -2.69 5.10
CA PRO A 16 -11.94 -2.43 4.00
C PRO A 16 -10.52 -2.19 4.51
N GLY A 17 -9.51 -2.43 3.65
CA GLY A 17 -8.11 -2.37 4.02
C GLY A 17 -7.39 -1.12 3.57
N VAL A 18 -6.31 -0.83 4.29
CA VAL A 18 -5.42 0.32 4.07
C VAL A 18 -6.18 1.64 4.07
N PRO A 19 -6.58 2.15 5.25
CA PRO A 19 -7.22 3.46 5.36
C PRO A 19 -6.28 4.53 4.81
N LEU A 20 -6.87 5.47 4.07
CA LEU A 20 -6.19 6.55 3.38
C LEU A 20 -6.62 7.89 3.96
N PHE A 21 -5.65 8.69 4.34
CA PHE A 21 -5.85 10.01 4.91
C PHE A 21 -5.19 11.08 4.04
N HIS A 22 -5.75 12.27 4.08
CA HIS A 22 -5.27 13.46 3.39
C HIS A 22 -5.09 14.62 4.35
N SER A 23 -4.07 15.43 4.12
CA SER A 23 -3.80 16.67 4.85
C SER A 23 -3.20 17.74 3.92
N LYS A 24 -3.39 19.00 4.30
CA LYS A 24 -2.72 20.17 3.70
C LYS A 24 -1.60 20.75 4.56
N ASP A 25 -1.52 20.34 5.83
CA ASP A 25 -0.65 20.98 6.83
C ASP A 25 0.13 19.99 7.72
N LEU A 26 -0.07 18.65 7.50
CA LEU A 26 0.51 17.57 8.31
C LEU A 26 0.01 17.51 9.76
N ILE A 27 -0.94 18.37 10.14
CA ILE A 27 -1.52 18.46 11.48
C ILE A 27 -2.97 17.98 11.46
N ASN A 28 -3.75 18.50 10.52
CA ASN A 28 -5.17 18.17 10.38
C ASN A 28 -5.33 17.11 9.28
N TRP A 29 -5.80 15.92 9.65
CA TRP A 29 -5.96 14.77 8.76
C TRP A 29 -7.43 14.41 8.59
N GLU A 30 -7.85 14.22 7.35
CA GLU A 30 -9.16 13.72 6.97
C GLU A 30 -9.01 12.31 6.40
N GLN A 31 -9.78 11.34 6.91
CA GLN A 31 -9.86 10.04 6.25
C GLN A 31 -10.70 10.17 4.99
N ILE A 32 -10.12 9.90 3.84
CA ILE A 32 -10.76 10.08 2.53
C ILE A 32 -11.21 8.76 1.89
N GLY A 33 -10.92 7.63 2.51
CA GLY A 33 -11.32 6.30 2.02
C GLY A 33 -10.34 5.21 2.42
N HIS A 34 -10.27 4.19 1.57
CA HIS A 34 -9.39 3.03 1.70
C HIS A 34 -8.82 2.66 0.32
N CYS A 35 -7.59 2.19 0.28
CA CYS A 35 -6.98 1.71 -0.96
C CYS A 35 -7.51 0.34 -1.40
N LEU A 36 -7.97 -0.49 -0.46
CA LEU A 36 -8.42 -1.86 -0.71
C LEU A 36 -9.89 -2.01 -0.28
N THR A 37 -10.79 -1.99 -1.26
CA THR A 37 -12.25 -1.97 -1.04
C THR A 37 -12.98 -3.16 -1.66
N ARG A 38 -12.25 -4.05 -2.35
CA ARG A 38 -12.83 -5.22 -3.02
C ARG A 38 -12.20 -6.52 -2.52
N PRO A 39 -12.94 -7.62 -2.43
CA PRO A 39 -12.40 -8.93 -2.03
C PRO A 39 -11.25 -9.42 -2.92
N SER A 40 -11.25 -9.05 -4.20
CA SER A 40 -10.16 -9.38 -5.15
C SER A 40 -8.82 -8.73 -4.77
N GLN A 41 -8.88 -7.54 -4.18
CA GLN A 41 -7.68 -6.81 -3.71
C GLN A 41 -7.21 -7.30 -2.34
N LEU A 42 -8.13 -7.87 -1.54
CA LEU A 42 -7.91 -8.12 -0.11
C LEU A 42 -8.48 -9.49 0.29
N PRO A 43 -7.84 -10.59 -0.13
CA PRO A 43 -8.20 -11.93 0.33
C PRO A 43 -7.76 -12.10 1.79
N LEU A 44 -8.75 -12.14 2.72
CA LEU A 44 -8.55 -12.24 4.17
C LEU A 44 -9.12 -13.52 4.79
N HIS A 45 -9.61 -14.46 3.98
CA HIS A 45 -10.31 -15.67 4.47
C HIS A 45 -9.48 -16.53 5.43
N ASP A 46 -8.14 -16.47 5.33
CA ASP A 46 -7.22 -17.19 6.22
C ASP A 46 -6.48 -16.25 7.21
N ALA A 47 -6.88 -14.99 7.27
CA ALA A 47 -6.22 -14.01 8.15
C ALA A 47 -6.74 -14.16 9.59
N GLY A 48 -5.91 -14.76 10.45
CA GLY A 48 -6.12 -14.75 11.90
C GLY A 48 -5.71 -13.40 12.53
N PRO A 49 -5.81 -13.31 13.86
CA PRO A 49 -5.35 -12.14 14.61
C PRO A 49 -3.89 -11.80 14.23
N TRP A 50 -3.63 -10.51 13.95
CA TRP A 50 -2.32 -10.00 13.50
C TRP A 50 -1.87 -10.49 12.12
N GLY A 51 -2.70 -11.22 11.37
CA GLY A 51 -2.47 -11.55 9.96
C GLY A 51 -3.00 -10.47 9.02
N GLY A 52 -3.02 -10.77 7.71
CA GLY A 52 -3.52 -9.86 6.67
C GLY A 52 -2.53 -8.77 6.28
N ILE A 53 -2.96 -7.51 6.31
CA ILE A 53 -2.21 -6.38 5.72
C ILE A 53 -1.28 -5.72 6.73
N TYR A 54 0.03 -5.81 6.44
CA TYR A 54 1.09 -5.16 7.18
C TYR A 54 1.36 -3.73 6.68
N ALA A 55 2.51 -3.16 7.05
CA ALA A 55 2.82 -1.75 6.80
C ALA A 55 2.78 -1.39 5.31
N PRO A 56 1.90 -0.48 4.88
CA PRO A 56 1.85 0.02 3.51
C PRO A 56 2.79 1.20 3.32
N THR A 57 3.18 1.41 2.07
CA THR A 57 3.84 2.63 1.61
C THR A 57 3.05 3.22 0.46
N ILE A 58 2.83 4.54 0.47
CA ILE A 58 2.23 5.28 -0.64
C ILE A 58 3.30 6.15 -1.32
N ARG A 59 3.30 6.19 -2.66
CA ARG A 59 4.16 7.04 -3.48
C ARG A 59 3.36 7.66 -4.60
N TYR A 60 3.74 8.88 -4.97
CA TYR A 60 3.23 9.57 -6.14
C TYR A 60 4.34 9.73 -7.18
N ASN A 61 4.07 9.35 -8.41
CA ASN A 61 4.99 9.54 -9.51
C ASN A 61 4.23 9.81 -10.81
N SER A 62 4.54 10.94 -11.46
CA SER A 62 4.04 11.30 -12.80
C SER A 62 2.52 11.15 -12.96
N GLY A 63 1.73 11.67 -12.02
CA GLY A 63 0.27 11.66 -12.09
C GLY A 63 -0.40 10.43 -11.49
N THR A 64 0.37 9.44 -11.04
CA THR A 64 -0.15 8.18 -10.50
C THR A 64 0.27 7.98 -9.06
N PHE A 65 -0.68 7.59 -8.22
CA PHE A 65 -0.45 7.11 -6.87
C PHE A 65 -0.24 5.59 -6.91
N TYR A 66 0.76 5.14 -6.19
CA TYR A 66 1.09 3.72 -5.98
C TYR A 66 1.04 3.41 -4.50
N MET A 67 0.27 2.42 -4.10
CA MET A 67 0.28 1.88 -2.74
C MET A 67 0.79 0.44 -2.80
N ILE A 68 1.83 0.15 -2.02
CA ILE A 68 2.41 -1.18 -1.90
C ILE A 68 2.33 -1.64 -0.45
N THR A 69 2.03 -2.91 -0.24
CA THR A 69 1.94 -3.52 1.09
C THR A 69 2.18 -5.04 1.01
N THR A 70 2.17 -5.69 2.17
CA THR A 70 2.28 -7.16 2.29
C THR A 70 0.99 -7.72 2.86
N ASN A 71 0.38 -8.70 2.20
CA ASN A 71 -0.59 -9.60 2.82
C ASN A 71 0.14 -10.84 3.32
N VAL A 72 0.42 -10.89 4.61
CA VAL A 72 1.17 -12.00 5.23
C VAL A 72 0.37 -13.30 5.34
N SER A 73 -0.94 -13.23 5.14
CA SER A 73 -1.84 -14.39 5.17
C SER A 73 -2.14 -14.98 3.79
N ASP A 74 -1.59 -14.39 2.70
CA ASP A 74 -1.80 -14.89 1.33
C ASP A 74 -0.49 -14.80 0.53
N LYS A 75 -0.46 -14.06 -0.58
CA LYS A 75 0.61 -14.09 -1.59
C LYS A 75 1.79 -13.15 -1.31
N GLY A 76 1.81 -12.46 -0.18
CA GLY A 76 2.90 -11.55 0.17
C GLY A 76 2.75 -10.15 -0.40
N ASN A 77 3.80 -9.63 -1.02
CA ASN A 77 3.84 -8.24 -1.49
C ASN A 77 2.98 -8.02 -2.74
N PHE A 78 2.23 -6.94 -2.74
CA PHE A 78 1.46 -6.49 -3.91
C PHE A 78 1.32 -4.98 -3.94
N LEU A 79 1.02 -4.46 -5.13
CA LEU A 79 0.77 -3.06 -5.34
C LEU A 79 -0.59 -2.84 -6.01
N VAL A 80 -1.23 -1.71 -5.67
CA VAL A 80 -2.37 -1.13 -6.39
C VAL A 80 -2.04 0.32 -6.75
N HIS A 81 -2.68 0.85 -7.79
CA HIS A 81 -2.44 2.22 -8.25
C HIS A 81 -3.74 2.92 -8.65
N THR A 82 -3.70 4.25 -8.68
CA THR A 82 -4.79 5.09 -9.16
C THR A 82 -4.28 6.46 -9.59
N THR A 83 -5.02 7.16 -10.43
CA THR A 83 -4.78 8.58 -10.72
C THR A 83 -5.59 9.51 -9.82
N ASP A 84 -6.63 8.97 -9.15
CA ASP A 84 -7.45 9.69 -8.17
C ASP A 84 -7.49 8.92 -6.85
N PRO A 85 -6.80 9.39 -5.79
CA PRO A 85 -6.74 8.68 -4.51
C PRO A 85 -8.10 8.60 -3.79
N ARG A 86 -9.07 9.45 -4.14
CA ARG A 86 -10.45 9.38 -3.62
C ARG A 86 -11.34 8.41 -4.39
N GLY A 87 -10.89 7.97 -5.56
CA GLY A 87 -11.59 7.04 -6.44
C GLY A 87 -11.24 5.57 -6.20
N GLU A 88 -11.50 4.77 -7.21
CA GLU A 88 -11.15 3.35 -7.18
C GLU A 88 -9.66 3.11 -7.43
N TRP A 89 -9.10 2.16 -6.69
CA TRP A 89 -7.75 1.65 -6.90
C TRP A 89 -7.78 0.41 -7.80
N SER A 90 -6.70 0.17 -8.52
CA SER A 90 -6.58 -0.94 -9.48
C SER A 90 -6.75 -2.31 -8.83
N GLU A 91 -6.90 -3.36 -9.64
CA GLU A 91 -6.66 -4.73 -9.20
C GLU A 91 -5.21 -4.90 -8.74
N PRO A 92 -4.93 -5.84 -7.83
CA PRO A 92 -3.61 -6.02 -7.25
C PRO A 92 -2.63 -6.62 -8.27
N VAL A 93 -1.43 -6.05 -8.31
CA VAL A 93 -0.28 -6.63 -9.00
C VAL A 93 0.57 -7.32 -7.95
N TRP A 94 0.53 -8.66 -7.91
CA TRP A 94 1.30 -9.47 -6.98
C TRP A 94 2.76 -9.56 -7.41
N LEU A 95 3.67 -9.37 -6.46
CA LEU A 95 5.10 -9.32 -6.69
C LEU A 95 5.77 -10.61 -6.21
N LYS A 96 6.82 -11.03 -6.92
CA LYS A 96 7.56 -12.25 -6.56
C LYS A 96 8.57 -12.02 -5.43
N GLN A 97 8.96 -10.77 -5.18
CA GLN A 97 9.90 -10.43 -4.12
C GLN A 97 9.25 -10.62 -2.76
N GLY A 98 9.87 -11.44 -1.93
CA GLY A 98 9.44 -11.72 -0.56
C GLY A 98 9.77 -10.61 0.42
N GLY A 99 9.57 -10.90 1.71
CA GLY A 99 9.79 -9.96 2.81
C GLY A 99 8.53 -9.16 3.15
N ILE A 100 8.68 -8.25 4.10
CA ILE A 100 7.63 -7.33 4.58
C ILE A 100 8.09 -5.87 4.46
N ASP A 101 7.22 -4.94 4.81
CA ASP A 101 7.47 -3.49 4.84
C ASP A 101 8.03 -2.96 3.51
N PRO A 102 7.35 -3.22 2.39
CA PRO A 102 7.84 -2.83 1.07
C PRO A 102 7.78 -1.31 0.88
N SER A 103 8.75 -0.78 0.15
CA SER A 103 8.78 0.62 -0.27
C SER A 103 9.18 0.74 -1.74
N LEU A 104 8.69 1.79 -2.39
CA LEU A 104 8.99 2.09 -3.79
C LEU A 104 9.85 3.36 -3.90
N TYR A 105 10.78 3.34 -4.84
CA TYR A 105 11.58 4.49 -5.24
C TYR A 105 11.59 4.60 -6.76
N PHE A 106 11.37 5.81 -7.29
CA PHE A 106 11.32 6.09 -8.72
C PHE A 106 12.48 6.99 -9.13
N GLU A 107 13.27 6.55 -10.10
CA GLU A 107 14.38 7.29 -10.66
C GLU A 107 14.62 6.89 -12.13
N ASP A 108 14.87 7.84 -13.01
CA ASP A 108 15.22 7.65 -14.43
C ASP A 108 14.26 6.69 -15.17
N GLY A 109 12.95 6.84 -14.92
CA GLY A 109 11.91 6.01 -15.54
C GLY A 109 11.85 4.57 -15.04
N LYS A 110 12.58 4.24 -13.97
CA LYS A 110 12.57 2.94 -13.30
C LYS A 110 11.85 3.02 -11.95
N CYS A 111 11.30 1.90 -11.52
CA CYS A 111 10.74 1.72 -10.19
C CYS A 111 11.55 0.66 -9.45
N TYR A 112 12.10 1.02 -8.32
CA TYR A 112 12.85 0.13 -7.44
C TYR A 112 11.97 -0.28 -6.26
N LEU A 113 11.96 -1.56 -5.95
CA LEU A 113 11.27 -2.14 -4.79
C LEU A 113 12.29 -2.51 -3.73
N VAL A 114 12.07 -2.03 -2.52
CA VAL A 114 12.83 -2.40 -1.32
C VAL A 114 11.91 -3.13 -0.36
N SER A 115 12.35 -4.23 0.21
CA SER A 115 11.61 -4.97 1.26
C SER A 115 12.57 -5.55 2.30
N ASN A 116 12.03 -5.89 3.48
CA ASN A 116 12.77 -6.51 4.58
C ASN A 116 12.47 -8.01 4.67
N PRO A 117 13.39 -8.90 4.26
CA PRO A 117 13.22 -10.34 4.36
C PRO A 117 13.59 -10.91 5.77
N GLY A 118 13.93 -10.04 6.74
CA GLY A 118 14.35 -10.44 8.08
C GLY A 118 15.86 -10.70 8.25
N VAL A 119 16.61 -10.79 7.16
CA VAL A 119 18.08 -11.06 7.18
C VAL A 119 18.90 -10.03 6.39
N GLY A 120 18.31 -8.88 6.10
CA GLY A 120 18.92 -7.80 5.32
C GLY A 120 17.86 -6.99 4.61
N ILE A 121 18.28 -6.19 3.63
CA ILE A 121 17.39 -5.41 2.77
C ILE A 121 17.58 -5.91 1.33
N TYR A 122 16.48 -6.22 0.64
CA TYR A 122 16.45 -6.55 -0.78
C TYR A 122 16.07 -5.29 -1.60
N LEU A 123 16.77 -5.12 -2.70
CA LEU A 123 16.52 -4.09 -3.69
C LEU A 123 16.20 -4.76 -5.03
#